data_f26d726dca85c21becd8b39323df7a46
#
_entry.id   f26d726dca85c21becd8b39323df7a46
#
_cell.length_a   1.000
_cell.length_b   1.000
_cell.length_c   1.000
_cell.angle_alpha   90.00
_cell.angle_beta   90.00
_cell.angle_gamma   90.00
#
_symmetry.space_group_name_H-M   'P 1'
#
loop_
_entity.id
_entity.type
_entity.pdbx_description
1 polymer ?
#
loop_
_entity_poly.entity_id
_entity_poly.type
_entity_poly.pdbx_seq_one_letter_code
_entity_poly.pdbx_strand_id
1 'polypeptide(L)'
;MMIDPAVACLIVASVGLLFLVAAIHKLRDLRRFSEVFAAYRLLPLAAGRRLAAVVPALELAVAVGLLFDNLRMMALWIGIALLLIYAAGIAVNLARGRRDLDCGCGGPYDRRPIAAWMIWRNIGIAIGLAGALLPWSDRPLVLTDGVTVGFGTACCALVYLCLDRLLTPARHVTH
;
A
#
# COMPACT_ATOMS: atom_id res chain seq x y z
N MET A 1 14.12 18.71 13.16
CA MET A 1 14.75 17.91 12.09
C MET A 1 13.94 18.15 10.83
N MET A 2 14.56 18.64 9.76
CA MET A 2 13.90 18.91 8.47
C MET A 2 14.32 17.83 7.48
N ILE A 3 13.40 17.44 6.60
CA ILE A 3 13.69 16.45 5.53
C ILE A 3 14.03 17.20 4.23
N ASP A 4 14.94 16.64 3.43
CA ASP A 4 15.22 17.17 2.10
C ASP A 4 14.00 16.99 1.19
N PRO A 5 13.58 18.00 0.42
CA PRO A 5 12.38 17.94 -0.41
C PRO A 5 12.45 16.84 -1.49
N ALA A 6 13.63 16.53 -2.01
CA ALA A 6 13.77 15.44 -2.99
C ALA A 6 13.50 14.06 -2.33
N VAL A 7 13.95 13.85 -1.09
CA VAL A 7 13.68 12.62 -0.33
C VAL A 7 12.19 12.52 -0.01
N ALA A 8 11.58 13.60 0.44
CA ALA A 8 10.15 13.65 0.70
C ALA A 8 9.32 13.36 -0.55
N CYS A 9 9.67 13.98 -1.69
CA CYS A 9 9.05 13.71 -2.99
C CYS A 9 9.22 12.24 -3.42
N LEU A 10 10.39 11.65 -3.21
CA LEU A 10 10.63 10.24 -3.52
C LEU A 10 9.71 9.32 -2.70
N ILE A 11 9.57 9.56 -1.40
CA ILE A 11 8.68 8.79 -0.53
C ILE A 11 7.24 8.94 -1.01
N VAL A 12 6.78 10.17 -1.21
CA VAL A 12 5.41 10.49 -1.63
C VAL A 12 5.09 9.87 -2.99
N ALA A 13 5.99 9.98 -3.97
CA ALA A 13 5.81 9.42 -5.31
C ALA A 13 5.77 7.88 -5.27
N SER A 14 6.69 7.25 -4.53
CA SER A 14 6.75 5.78 -4.44
C SER A 14 5.51 5.20 -3.76
N VAL A 15 5.07 5.79 -2.64
CA VAL A 15 3.88 5.32 -1.92
C VAL A 15 2.60 5.69 -2.67
N GLY A 16 2.55 6.86 -3.30
CA GLY A 16 1.44 7.26 -4.17
C GLY A 16 1.23 6.28 -5.32
N LEU A 17 2.32 5.87 -6.00
CA LEU A 17 2.28 4.85 -7.06
C LEU A 17 1.78 3.50 -6.51
N LEU A 18 2.24 3.09 -5.33
CA LEU A 18 1.80 1.85 -4.70
C LEU A 18 0.29 1.86 -4.43
N PHE A 19 -0.24 2.93 -3.82
CA PHE A 19 -1.67 3.07 -3.58
C PHE A 19 -2.49 3.15 -4.88
N LEU A 20 -1.98 3.85 -5.89
CA LEU A 20 -2.62 3.94 -7.19
C LEU A 20 -2.78 2.56 -7.85
N VAL A 21 -1.69 1.80 -7.91
CA VAL A 21 -1.70 0.44 -8.48
C VAL A 21 -2.63 -0.48 -7.67
N ALA A 22 -2.58 -0.41 -6.33
CA ALA A 22 -3.44 -1.20 -5.47
C ALA A 22 -4.93 -0.87 -5.69
N ALA A 23 -5.28 0.42 -5.78
CA ALA A 23 -6.64 0.87 -6.06
C ALA A 23 -7.13 0.38 -7.43
N ILE A 24 -6.31 0.53 -8.48
CA ILE A 24 -6.67 0.08 -9.84
C ILE A 24 -6.92 -1.42 -9.87
N HIS A 25 -6.07 -2.24 -9.24
CA HIS A 25 -6.26 -3.69 -9.20
C HIS A 25 -7.57 -4.09 -8.52
N LYS A 26 -7.92 -3.45 -7.40
CA LYS A 26 -9.16 -3.71 -6.66
C LYS A 26 -10.40 -3.21 -7.38
N LEU A 27 -10.32 -2.05 -8.05
CA LEU A 27 -11.43 -1.49 -8.82
C LEU A 27 -11.73 -2.29 -10.09
N ARG A 28 -10.71 -2.91 -10.72
CA ARG A 28 -10.89 -3.76 -11.90
C ARG A 28 -11.70 -5.03 -11.60
N ASP A 29 -11.63 -5.54 -10.38
CA ASP A 29 -12.41 -6.70 -9.94
C ASP A 29 -12.87 -6.52 -8.48
N LEU A 30 -13.78 -5.57 -8.31
CA LEU A 30 -14.35 -5.21 -7.01
C LEU A 30 -15.11 -6.38 -6.38
N ARG A 31 -15.74 -7.24 -7.20
CA ARG A 31 -16.47 -8.42 -6.72
C ARG A 31 -15.50 -9.39 -6.03
N ARG A 32 -14.42 -9.75 -6.71
CA ARG A 32 -13.38 -10.62 -6.14
C ARG A 32 -12.77 -9.99 -4.89
N PHE A 33 -12.44 -8.69 -4.94
CA PHE A 33 -11.89 -8.00 -3.77
C PHE A 33 -12.85 -8.05 -2.59
N SER A 34 -14.16 -7.90 -2.81
CA SER A 34 -15.16 -8.00 -1.75
C SER A 34 -15.22 -9.40 -1.12
N GLU A 35 -15.01 -10.46 -1.91
CA GLU A 35 -14.93 -11.83 -1.42
C GLU A 35 -13.67 -12.05 -0.57
N VAL A 36 -12.51 -11.57 -1.03
CA VAL A 36 -11.25 -11.59 -0.27
C VAL A 36 -11.40 -10.82 1.03
N PHE A 37 -11.94 -9.61 0.98
CA PHE A 37 -12.14 -8.77 2.16
C PHE A 37 -13.09 -9.44 3.19
N ALA A 38 -14.18 -10.04 2.73
CA ALA A 38 -15.10 -10.79 3.58
C ALA A 38 -14.44 -12.04 4.19
N ALA A 39 -13.51 -12.70 3.47
CA ALA A 39 -12.78 -13.86 3.94
C ALA A 39 -11.89 -13.58 5.17
N TYR A 40 -11.46 -12.34 5.39
CA TYR A 40 -10.70 -11.94 6.58
C TYR A 40 -11.53 -12.04 7.88
N ARG A 41 -12.88 -12.07 7.79
CA ARG A 41 -13.80 -12.19 8.95
C ARG A 41 -13.49 -11.19 10.09
N LEU A 42 -13.13 -9.96 9.72
CA LEU A 42 -12.92 -8.86 10.67
C LEU A 42 -14.22 -8.12 10.97
N LEU A 43 -15.20 -8.23 10.06
CA LEU A 43 -16.50 -7.56 10.12
C LEU A 43 -17.63 -8.53 9.77
N PRO A 44 -18.88 -8.25 10.19
CA PRO A 44 -20.03 -9.00 9.72
C PRO A 44 -20.14 -8.97 8.19
N LEU A 45 -20.55 -10.08 7.57
CA LEU A 45 -20.54 -10.29 6.11
C LEU A 45 -21.23 -9.17 5.32
N ALA A 46 -22.36 -8.67 5.81
CA ALA A 46 -23.11 -7.60 5.14
C ALA A 46 -22.35 -6.25 5.16
N ALA A 47 -21.70 -5.94 6.27
CA ALA A 47 -20.86 -4.74 6.40
C ALA A 47 -19.56 -4.87 5.59
N GLY A 48 -18.95 -6.05 5.58
CA GLY A 48 -17.72 -6.33 4.84
C GLY A 48 -17.87 -6.07 3.33
N ARG A 49 -18.95 -6.51 2.72
CA ARG A 49 -19.22 -6.28 1.29
C ARG A 49 -19.41 -4.81 0.93
N ARG A 50 -20.08 -4.03 1.79
CA ARG A 50 -20.26 -2.58 1.56
C ARG A 50 -18.96 -1.81 1.73
N LEU A 51 -18.17 -2.14 2.74
CA LEU A 51 -16.90 -1.49 3.03
C LEU A 51 -15.80 -1.86 2.03
N ALA A 52 -15.92 -3.00 1.34
CA ALA A 52 -14.96 -3.40 0.31
C ALA A 52 -14.81 -2.35 -0.81
N ALA A 53 -15.87 -1.63 -1.16
CA ALA A 53 -15.80 -0.56 -2.17
C ALA A 53 -15.13 0.72 -1.63
N VAL A 54 -15.21 0.96 -0.32
CA VAL A 54 -14.63 2.15 0.32
C VAL A 54 -13.10 2.07 0.32
N VAL A 55 -12.53 0.87 0.49
CA VAL A 55 -11.07 0.67 0.57
C VAL A 55 -10.34 1.19 -0.68
N PRO A 56 -10.65 0.72 -1.91
CA PRO A 56 -9.96 1.23 -3.10
C PRO A 56 -10.28 2.70 -3.40
N ALA A 57 -11.44 3.21 -2.98
CA ALA A 57 -11.74 4.63 -3.09
C ALA A 57 -10.82 5.48 -2.17
N LEU A 58 -10.57 5.02 -0.94
CA LEU A 58 -9.61 5.67 -0.05
C LEU A 58 -8.18 5.56 -0.56
N GLU A 59 -7.77 4.41 -1.10
CA GLU A 59 -6.45 4.25 -1.72
C GLU A 59 -6.25 5.22 -2.88
N LEU A 60 -7.26 5.37 -3.73
CA LEU A 60 -7.21 6.33 -4.83
C LEU A 60 -7.18 7.77 -4.31
N ALA A 61 -7.97 8.09 -3.30
CA ALA A 61 -7.97 9.41 -2.66
C ALA A 61 -6.59 9.74 -2.05
N VAL A 62 -5.93 8.77 -1.41
CA VAL A 62 -4.55 8.92 -0.92
C VAL A 62 -3.60 9.17 -2.08
N ALA A 63 -3.63 8.34 -3.13
CA ALA A 63 -2.74 8.48 -4.27
C ALA A 63 -2.86 9.86 -4.94
N VAL A 64 -4.09 10.34 -5.13
CA VAL A 64 -4.37 11.67 -5.71
C VAL A 64 -4.02 12.78 -4.72
N GLY A 65 -4.44 12.64 -3.45
CA GLY A 65 -4.21 13.65 -2.42
C GLY A 65 -2.74 13.93 -2.14
N LEU A 66 -1.87 12.94 -2.31
CA LEU A 66 -0.42 13.11 -2.19
C LEU A 66 0.19 14.02 -3.27
N LEU A 67 -0.49 14.23 -4.39
CA LEU A 67 -0.03 15.11 -5.47
C LEU A 67 -0.33 16.61 -5.21
N PHE A 68 -1.24 16.92 -4.29
CA PHE A 68 -1.67 18.29 -4.02
C PHE A 68 -1.20 18.73 -2.63
N ASP A 69 -0.51 19.86 -2.54
CA ASP A 69 0.06 20.39 -1.29
C ASP A 69 -0.99 20.58 -0.19
N ASN A 70 -2.16 21.10 -0.55
CA ASN A 70 -3.27 21.35 0.38
C ASN A 70 -3.94 20.06 0.91
N LEU A 71 -3.82 18.96 0.22
CA LEU A 71 -4.40 17.66 0.62
C LEU A 71 -3.35 16.70 1.17
N ARG A 72 -2.07 16.99 0.96
CA ARG A 72 -0.95 16.06 1.27
C ARG A 72 -0.96 15.61 2.72
N MET A 73 -1.10 16.53 3.67
CA MET A 73 -1.10 16.17 5.10
C MET A 73 -2.22 15.20 5.45
N MET A 74 -3.42 15.42 4.93
CA MET A 74 -4.55 14.52 5.15
C MET A 74 -4.31 13.16 4.47
N ALA A 75 -3.79 13.17 3.25
CA ALA A 75 -3.46 11.94 2.51
C ALA A 75 -2.38 11.12 3.21
N LEU A 76 -1.34 11.76 3.80
CA LEU A 76 -0.31 11.09 4.59
C LEU A 76 -0.92 10.35 5.78
N TRP A 77 -1.78 11.01 6.57
CA TRP A 77 -2.44 10.38 7.73
C TRP A 77 -3.36 9.23 7.33
N ILE A 78 -4.17 9.41 6.29
CA ILE A 78 -5.05 8.35 5.78
C ILE A 78 -4.23 7.17 5.26
N GLY A 79 -3.14 7.43 4.52
CA GLY A 79 -2.25 6.40 3.99
C GLY A 79 -1.58 5.59 5.10
N ILE A 80 -1.06 6.25 6.15
CA ILE A 80 -0.49 5.58 7.33
C ILE A 80 -1.56 4.71 8.01
N ALA A 81 -2.76 5.25 8.24
CA ALA A 81 -3.85 4.50 8.86
C ALA A 81 -4.24 3.26 8.05
N LEU A 82 -4.35 3.36 6.72
CA LEU A 82 -4.65 2.23 5.84
C LEU A 82 -3.58 1.14 5.92
N LEU A 83 -2.29 1.52 5.88
CA LEU A 83 -1.17 0.56 5.99
C LEU A 83 -1.17 -0.17 7.33
N LEU A 84 -1.46 0.54 8.43
CA LEU A 84 -1.55 -0.06 9.76
C LEU A 84 -2.78 -0.97 9.89
N ILE A 85 -3.92 -0.60 9.30
CA ILE A 85 -5.12 -1.45 9.24
C ILE A 85 -4.83 -2.73 8.46
N TYR A 86 -4.11 -2.66 7.35
CA TYR A 86 -3.71 -3.85 6.58
C TYR A 86 -2.76 -4.74 7.37
N ALA A 87 -1.75 -4.16 8.02
CA ALA A 87 -0.85 -4.90 8.90
C ALA A 87 -1.61 -5.60 10.02
N ALA A 88 -2.52 -4.90 10.70
CA ALA A 88 -3.36 -5.46 11.76
C ALA A 88 -4.29 -6.58 11.25
N GLY A 89 -4.92 -6.40 10.10
CA GLY A 89 -5.78 -7.41 9.48
C GLY A 89 -5.04 -8.70 9.18
N ILE A 90 -3.83 -8.60 8.62
CA ILE A 90 -2.95 -9.74 8.36
C ILE A 90 -2.51 -10.38 9.68
N ALA A 91 -2.06 -9.59 10.66
CA ALA A 91 -1.59 -10.09 11.95
C ALA A 91 -2.67 -10.87 12.69
N VAL A 92 -3.90 -10.36 12.75
CA VAL A 92 -5.05 -11.03 13.40
C VAL A 92 -5.34 -12.38 12.73
N ASN A 93 -5.32 -12.46 11.39
CA ASN A 93 -5.60 -13.72 10.70
C ASN A 93 -4.45 -14.72 10.82
N LEU A 94 -3.20 -14.29 10.82
CA LEU A 94 -2.06 -15.15 11.11
C LEU A 94 -2.10 -15.70 12.54
N ALA A 95 -2.44 -14.87 13.54
CA ALA A 95 -2.62 -15.29 14.92
C ALA A 95 -3.77 -16.32 15.09
N ARG A 96 -4.80 -16.23 14.22
CA ARG A 96 -5.89 -17.22 14.15
C ARG A 96 -5.51 -18.51 13.40
N GLY A 97 -4.25 -18.66 12.97
CA GLY A 97 -3.77 -19.80 12.20
C GLY A 97 -4.23 -19.82 10.72
N ARG A 98 -4.89 -18.78 10.23
CA ARG A 98 -5.48 -18.70 8.90
C ARG A 98 -4.45 -18.15 7.90
N ARG A 99 -3.60 -19.03 7.39
CA ARG A 99 -2.51 -18.66 6.45
C ARG A 99 -2.92 -18.73 4.98
N ASP A 100 -4.06 -19.35 4.69
CA ASP A 100 -4.51 -19.64 3.32
C ASP A 100 -5.32 -18.51 2.68
N LEU A 101 -5.43 -17.38 3.35
CA LEU A 101 -6.14 -16.20 2.84
C LEU A 101 -5.33 -15.51 1.76
N ASP A 102 -6.02 -15.06 0.71
CA ASP A 102 -5.42 -14.19 -0.31
C ASP A 102 -5.14 -12.81 0.31
N CYS A 103 -3.97 -12.23 0.05
CA CYS A 103 -3.64 -10.87 0.50
C CYS A 103 -4.59 -9.81 -0.09
N GLY A 104 -5.14 -10.05 -1.30
CA GLY A 104 -5.94 -9.06 -2.02
C GLY A 104 -5.12 -7.89 -2.59
N CYS A 105 -3.79 -7.95 -2.49
CA CYS A 105 -2.88 -6.92 -3.00
C CYS A 105 -2.45 -7.16 -4.44
N GLY A 106 -2.57 -8.42 -4.93
CA GLY A 106 -2.21 -8.83 -6.28
C GLY A 106 -3.34 -8.59 -7.29
N GLY A 107 -2.99 -8.67 -8.58
CA GLY A 107 -3.97 -8.64 -9.67
C GLY A 107 -4.89 -9.87 -9.69
N PRO A 108 -5.85 -9.92 -10.63
CA PRO A 108 -6.92 -10.94 -10.67
C PRO A 108 -6.41 -12.38 -10.80
N TYR A 109 -5.19 -12.58 -11.24
CA TYR A 109 -4.56 -13.91 -11.42
C TYR A 109 -3.51 -14.24 -10.35
N ASP A 110 -3.22 -13.33 -9.44
CA ASP A 110 -2.13 -13.44 -8.46
C ASP A 110 -2.71 -13.76 -7.07
N ARG A 111 -2.95 -15.04 -6.81
CA ARG A 111 -3.43 -15.53 -5.50
C ARG A 111 -2.24 -15.85 -4.61
N ARG A 112 -1.99 -14.97 -3.64
CA ARG A 112 -0.87 -15.13 -2.71
C ARG A 112 -1.36 -15.26 -1.28
N PRO A 113 -0.91 -16.29 -0.57
CA PRO A 113 -1.25 -16.45 0.83
C PRO A 113 -0.65 -15.33 1.66
N ILE A 114 -1.35 -14.93 2.73
CA ILE A 114 -0.83 -13.97 3.69
C ILE A 114 0.39 -14.53 4.40
N ALA A 115 1.41 -13.67 4.60
CA ALA A 115 2.66 -14.03 5.25
C ALA A 115 3.11 -12.94 6.24
N ALA A 116 3.86 -13.33 7.28
CA ALA A 116 4.31 -12.43 8.33
C ALA A 116 5.14 -11.24 7.81
N TRP A 117 5.94 -11.45 6.75
CA TRP A 117 6.74 -10.38 6.15
C TRP A 117 5.89 -9.21 5.62
N MET A 118 4.63 -9.48 5.21
CA MET A 118 3.71 -8.45 4.73
C MET A 118 3.33 -7.45 5.83
N ILE A 119 3.32 -7.89 7.10
CA ILE A 119 3.10 -7.01 8.26
C ILE A 119 4.26 -6.01 8.33
N TRP A 120 5.50 -6.51 8.32
CA TRP A 120 6.70 -5.68 8.38
C TRP A 120 6.84 -4.75 7.19
N ARG A 121 6.47 -5.22 6.00
CA ARG A 121 6.39 -4.41 4.79
C ARG A 121 5.46 -3.20 4.98
N ASN A 122 4.23 -3.43 5.43
CA ASN A 122 3.27 -2.35 5.63
C ASN A 122 3.71 -1.38 6.73
N ILE A 123 4.27 -1.89 7.83
CA ILE A 123 4.84 -1.06 8.90
C ILE A 123 6.02 -0.21 8.36
N GLY A 124 6.94 -0.81 7.62
CA GLY A 124 8.08 -0.10 7.04
C GLY A 124 7.65 1.02 6.09
N ILE A 125 6.65 0.77 5.24
CA ILE A 125 6.08 1.80 4.35
C ILE A 125 5.39 2.90 5.16
N ALA A 126 4.66 2.54 6.23
CA ALA A 126 4.02 3.51 7.12
C ALA A 126 5.03 4.40 7.84
N ILE A 127 6.16 3.85 8.29
CA ILE A 127 7.27 4.61 8.90
C ILE A 127 7.89 5.56 7.86
N GLY A 128 8.14 5.06 6.64
CA GLY A 128 8.62 5.91 5.54
C GLY A 128 7.68 7.08 5.27
N LEU A 129 6.37 6.80 5.20
CA LEU A 129 5.35 7.82 4.98
C LEU A 129 5.26 8.81 6.15
N ALA A 130 5.45 8.34 7.40
CA ALA A 130 5.53 9.19 8.58
C ALA A 130 6.75 10.14 8.53
N GLY A 131 7.86 9.72 7.91
CA GLY A 131 9.00 10.60 7.64
C GLY A 131 8.64 11.80 6.78
N ALA A 132 7.70 11.65 5.83
CA ALA A 132 7.24 12.74 4.99
C ALA A 132 6.32 13.76 5.71
N LEU A 133 5.89 13.48 6.97
CA LEU A 133 5.21 14.44 7.84
C LEU A 133 6.16 15.50 8.43
N LEU A 134 7.48 15.23 8.42
CA LEU A 134 8.47 16.20 8.89
C LEU A 134 8.44 17.45 8.01
N PRO A 135 8.76 18.63 8.58
CA PRO A 135 8.84 19.83 7.79
C PRO A 135 9.93 19.68 6.70
N TRP A 136 9.59 20.10 5.50
CA TRP A 136 10.50 20.04 4.36
C TRP A 136 11.42 21.26 4.41
N SER A 137 12.67 21.10 3.98
CA SER A 137 13.58 22.24 3.89
C SER A 137 13.20 23.16 2.72
N ASP A 138 13.46 24.46 2.87
CA ASP A 138 13.10 25.49 1.87
C ASP A 138 14.02 25.47 0.63
N ARG A 139 14.81 24.40 0.43
CA ARG A 139 15.65 24.25 -0.76
C ARG A 139 14.78 24.13 -2.01
N PRO A 140 15.01 24.96 -3.04
CA PRO A 140 14.29 24.80 -4.30
C PRO A 140 14.64 23.47 -4.98
N LEU A 141 13.63 22.79 -5.53
CA LEU A 141 13.84 21.60 -6.34
C LEU A 141 14.48 21.99 -7.67
N VAL A 142 15.50 21.25 -8.09
CA VAL A 142 16.19 21.41 -9.36
C VAL A 142 15.89 20.22 -10.29
N LEU A 143 16.23 20.34 -11.57
CA LEU A 143 15.95 19.30 -12.57
C LEU A 143 16.54 17.94 -12.18
N THR A 144 17.73 17.92 -11.57
CA THR A 144 18.36 16.69 -11.05
C THR A 144 17.55 16.00 -9.98
N ASP A 145 16.83 16.76 -9.15
CA ASP A 145 15.93 16.17 -8.14
C ASP A 145 14.76 15.44 -8.81
N GLY A 146 14.20 16.02 -9.87
CA GLY A 146 13.14 15.36 -10.64
C GLY A 146 13.60 14.04 -11.27
N VAL A 147 14.80 14.02 -11.83
CA VAL A 147 15.42 12.79 -12.37
C VAL A 147 15.63 11.75 -11.25
N THR A 148 16.19 12.18 -10.11
CA THR A 148 16.42 11.31 -8.95
C THR A 148 15.12 10.73 -8.40
N VAL A 149 14.07 11.53 -8.27
CA VAL A 149 12.75 11.07 -7.81
C VAL A 149 12.15 10.08 -8.81
N GLY A 150 12.23 10.35 -10.11
CA GLY A 150 11.72 9.46 -11.15
C GLY A 150 12.40 8.09 -11.14
N PHE A 151 13.73 8.07 -11.26
CA PHE A 151 14.51 6.83 -11.22
C PHE A 151 14.42 6.13 -9.87
N GLY A 152 14.47 6.87 -8.76
CA GLY A 152 14.34 6.33 -7.42
C GLY A 152 12.98 5.66 -7.21
N THR A 153 11.89 6.27 -7.68
CA THR A 153 10.55 5.66 -7.64
C THR A 153 10.49 4.36 -8.44
N ALA A 154 11.07 4.34 -9.64
CA ALA A 154 11.15 3.12 -10.46
C ALA A 154 11.97 2.02 -9.75
N CYS A 155 13.11 2.36 -9.16
CA CYS A 155 13.90 1.42 -8.36
C CYS A 155 13.13 0.89 -7.16
N CYS A 156 12.47 1.75 -6.38
CA CYS A 156 11.63 1.34 -5.26
C CYS A 156 10.51 0.38 -5.70
N ALA A 157 9.85 0.67 -6.83
CA ALA A 157 8.82 -0.21 -7.38
C ALA A 157 9.39 -1.58 -7.79
N LEU A 158 10.55 -1.62 -8.46
CA LEU A 158 11.22 -2.86 -8.83
C LEU A 158 11.63 -3.68 -7.60
N VAL A 159 12.27 -3.04 -6.62
CA VAL A 159 12.66 -3.70 -5.35
C VAL A 159 11.43 -4.24 -4.64
N TYR A 160 10.36 -3.46 -4.57
CA TYR A 160 9.08 -3.90 -3.98
C TYR A 160 8.55 -5.16 -4.70
N LEU A 161 8.50 -5.16 -6.03
CA LEU A 161 8.04 -6.29 -6.83
C LEU A 161 8.93 -7.52 -6.65
N CYS A 162 10.25 -7.35 -6.65
CA CYS A 162 11.19 -8.45 -6.41
C CYS A 162 11.02 -9.06 -5.03
N LEU A 163 10.97 -8.25 -3.98
CA LEU A 163 10.77 -8.72 -2.60
C LEU A 163 9.42 -9.42 -2.47
N ASP A 164 8.38 -8.85 -3.08
CA ASP A 164 7.04 -9.44 -3.06
C ASP A 164 7.01 -10.82 -3.74
N ARG A 165 7.74 -10.99 -4.83
CA ARG A 165 7.88 -12.28 -5.54
C ARG A 165 8.71 -13.30 -4.78
N LEU A 166 9.82 -12.88 -4.19
CA LEU A 166 10.75 -13.76 -3.49
C LEU A 166 10.21 -14.23 -2.13
N LEU A 167 9.57 -13.33 -1.38
CA LEU A 167 9.11 -13.60 -0.02
C LEU A 167 7.70 -14.17 0.07
N THR A 168 6.97 -14.21 -1.06
CA THR A 168 5.64 -14.83 -1.14
C THR A 168 5.67 -15.92 -2.21
N PRO A 169 6.08 -17.15 -1.86
CA PRO A 169 6.13 -18.26 -2.81
C PRO A 169 4.74 -18.50 -3.42
N ALA A 170 4.69 -18.61 -4.75
CA ALA A 170 3.47 -18.97 -5.46
C ALA A 170 3.03 -20.37 -4.98
N ARG A 171 1.74 -20.55 -4.70
CA ARG A 171 1.21 -21.91 -4.54
C ARG A 171 1.34 -22.64 -5.87
N HIS A 172 2.14 -23.67 -5.91
CA HIS A 172 2.03 -24.66 -6.97
C HIS A 172 0.63 -25.29 -6.83
N VAL A 173 -0.24 -24.98 -7.78
CA VAL A 173 -1.50 -25.72 -7.95
C VAL A 173 -1.06 -27.09 -8.44
N THR A 174 -0.93 -28.05 -7.53
CA THR A 174 -0.87 -29.46 -7.88
C THR A 174 -2.25 -29.81 -8.39
N HIS A 175 -2.34 -30.04 -9.70
CA HIS A 175 -3.50 -30.64 -10.38
C HIS A 175 -3.66 -32.09 -9.98
#